data_8b1b59424a6e2cbd1a44d4f54395bcb0
#
_entry.id   8b1b59424a6e2cbd1a44d4f54395bcb0
#
_cell.length_a   1.000
_cell.length_b   1.000
_cell.length_c   1.000
_cell.angle_alpha   90.00
_cell.angle_beta   90.00
_cell.angle_gamma   90.00
#
_symmetry.space_group_name_H-M   'P 1'
#
loop_
_entity.id
_entity.type
_entity.pdbx_description
1 polymer ?
#
loop_
_entity_poly.entity_id
_entity_poly.type
_entity_poly.pdbx_seq_one_letter_code
_entity_poly.pdbx_strand_id
1 'polypeptide(L)'
;MRLIAIAAVMAALCLAGCGSGTSDPGDGGVLRATFSSFPDYLDPALSHSEEGWTAIYDTYVPLLTYRHADGKAGSEVIPGLARALPEISGDGLTYRFRLRDGLRYSNGKPVVASDFKRAVERVFVLNSSGSPFFTDIVGAAEFAKTKKGGIRGIVAGDRSGEITIKLTHPRGTFLQELALPFTAPLPAGTPDEDLSGNPPPATGPYEIVSSKPGRGWSYARNPYWAKANAKAMPQLPGGSVDRIEVTVVRNASSQVDDVEAGRYDWMENPPPPDRYAEVKDSYEGTQFRTEATESTYFFWMNTTQPPFDDLRVRRAVNYAVDPEALERIYAGQVVSTQQILPPGMPGYERFQLYPHNLGKAKKLVEDADPADRQITVWTDDERSQEEAGSYLAEVLKDVGFEAKLQVVNSDNYFSLVGNQSTSNLDIGWASWFQDYPHPNDFFQPMFSEESIFPTNTSNLARFADPKVSAKIAELAEQPLTPAVEAEYADLDREVMEQAPWVPYGTGTLGTFVSPAIDLDQVIYNPTFNQDLTSFRFK
;
A
#
# COMPACT_ATOMS: atom_id res chain seq x y z
N MET A 1 -27.48 -36.04 -65.99
CA MET A 1 -28.54 -36.80 -65.32
C MET A 1 -28.05 -37.40 -64.08
N ARG A 2 -28.76 -37.10 -63.08
CA ARG A 2 -28.87 -37.58 -61.67
C ARG A 2 -28.09 -36.73 -60.64
N LEU A 3 -28.76 -35.68 -60.28
CA LEU A 3 -28.85 -35.05 -58.96
C LEU A 3 -29.54 -36.03 -57.97
N ILE A 4 -29.34 -35.70 -56.71
CA ILE A 4 -30.21 -35.95 -55.56
C ILE A 4 -29.56 -36.79 -54.47
N ALA A 5 -29.47 -36.09 -53.32
CA ALA A 5 -29.64 -36.46 -51.94
C ALA A 5 -28.41 -36.93 -51.16
N ILE A 6 -27.81 -35.98 -50.38
CA ILE A 6 -27.41 -36.19 -48.99
C ILE A 6 -27.58 -34.85 -48.25
N ALA A 7 -28.74 -34.67 -47.71
CA ALA A 7 -29.02 -33.65 -46.70
C ALA A 7 -29.91 -34.31 -45.66
N ALA A 8 -29.36 -34.70 -44.52
CA ALA A 8 -30.06 -34.94 -43.26
C ALA A 8 -29.31 -36.00 -42.43
N VAL A 9 -28.26 -35.61 -41.69
CA VAL A 9 -27.87 -36.16 -40.39
C VAL A 9 -26.84 -35.22 -39.77
N MET A 10 -27.29 -34.14 -39.14
CA MET A 10 -26.52 -33.37 -38.18
C MET A 10 -27.44 -32.47 -37.36
N ALA A 11 -28.27 -33.10 -36.55
CA ALA A 11 -29.08 -32.38 -35.56
C ALA A 11 -29.50 -33.34 -34.46
N ALA A 12 -28.57 -33.75 -33.59
CA ALA A 12 -28.89 -34.32 -32.30
C ALA A 12 -27.59 -34.69 -31.54
N LEU A 13 -26.91 -33.71 -30.99
CA LEU A 13 -25.86 -33.92 -29.91
C LEU A 13 -25.49 -32.60 -29.28
N CYS A 14 -26.48 -31.87 -28.76
CA CYS A 14 -26.26 -30.71 -27.88
C CYS A 14 -27.36 -30.67 -26.81
N LEU A 15 -27.44 -31.68 -25.97
CA LEU A 15 -28.30 -31.69 -24.77
C LEU A 15 -27.78 -32.67 -23.76
N ALA A 16 -26.70 -32.29 -23.05
CA ALA A 16 -26.38 -32.86 -21.74
C ALA A 16 -25.31 -32.00 -21.08
N GLY A 17 -25.71 -31.15 -20.12
CA GLY A 17 -24.74 -30.43 -19.28
C GLY A 17 -25.22 -29.09 -18.74
N CYS A 18 -26.52 -28.91 -18.45
CA CYS A 18 -26.96 -27.84 -17.56
C CYS A 18 -26.86 -28.35 -16.11
N GLY A 19 -25.70 -28.20 -15.50
CA GLY A 19 -25.58 -28.08 -14.07
C GLY A 19 -26.16 -26.72 -13.66
N SER A 20 -27.33 -26.70 -13.05
CA SER A 20 -27.96 -25.51 -12.48
C SER A 20 -27.21 -25.06 -11.22
N GLY A 21 -26.06 -24.42 -11.39
CA GLY A 21 -25.61 -23.45 -10.44
C GLY A 21 -26.38 -22.16 -10.72
N THR A 22 -27.15 -21.66 -9.79
CA THR A 22 -27.72 -20.33 -9.84
C THR A 22 -26.54 -19.36 -9.72
N SER A 23 -26.00 -18.88 -10.84
CA SER A 23 -25.12 -17.71 -10.85
C SER A 23 -25.98 -16.50 -10.48
N ASP A 24 -25.50 -15.68 -9.56
CA ASP A 24 -26.14 -14.40 -9.29
C ASP A 24 -26.15 -13.54 -10.56
N PRO A 25 -27.20 -12.72 -10.80
CA PRO A 25 -27.18 -11.75 -11.87
C PRO A 25 -25.93 -10.86 -11.75
N GLY A 26 -25.14 -10.73 -12.81
CA GLY A 26 -23.88 -9.97 -12.82
C GLY A 26 -22.61 -10.80 -12.63
N ASP A 27 -22.72 -12.13 -12.35
CA ASP A 27 -21.56 -13.02 -12.35
C ASP A 27 -21.16 -13.46 -13.75
N GLY A 28 -19.84 -13.58 -13.97
CA GLY A 28 -19.23 -13.97 -15.25
C GLY A 28 -18.72 -12.79 -16.07
N GLY A 29 -18.26 -13.10 -17.29
CA GLY A 29 -17.75 -12.09 -18.23
C GLY A 29 -16.26 -11.76 -18.07
N VAL A 30 -15.83 -10.74 -18.81
CA VAL A 30 -14.43 -10.29 -18.84
C VAL A 30 -14.36 -8.84 -18.38
N LEU A 31 -13.71 -8.59 -17.27
CA LEU A 31 -13.35 -7.24 -16.82
C LEU A 31 -12.13 -6.75 -17.60
N ARG A 32 -12.26 -5.63 -18.28
CA ARG A 32 -11.17 -4.99 -19.03
C ARG A 32 -10.67 -3.80 -18.21
N ALA A 33 -9.43 -3.88 -17.74
CA ALA A 33 -8.81 -2.87 -16.91
C ALA A 33 -7.63 -2.19 -17.61
N THR A 34 -7.33 -0.96 -17.21
CA THR A 34 -6.12 -0.25 -17.62
C THR A 34 -5.29 0.16 -16.41
N PHE A 35 -3.97 0.10 -16.60
CA PHE A 35 -2.95 0.62 -15.70
C PHE A 35 -2.05 1.59 -16.47
N SER A 36 -1.55 2.62 -15.84
CA SER A 36 -0.62 3.57 -16.47
C SER A 36 0.76 2.97 -16.71
N SER A 37 1.16 2.02 -15.88
CA SER A 37 2.44 1.30 -15.99
C SER A 37 2.24 -0.20 -15.78
N PHE A 38 3.24 -0.98 -16.15
CA PHE A 38 3.34 -2.36 -15.68
C PHE A 38 3.83 -2.33 -14.24
N PRO A 39 3.28 -3.16 -13.32
CA PRO A 39 3.74 -3.20 -11.93
C PRO A 39 5.25 -3.44 -11.83
N ASP A 40 5.84 -3.07 -10.70
CA ASP A 40 7.23 -3.41 -10.40
C ASP A 40 7.47 -4.91 -10.61
N TYR A 41 6.64 -5.76 -10.00
CA TYR A 41 6.65 -7.21 -10.16
C TYR A 41 5.24 -7.80 -10.08
N LEU A 42 5.05 -8.98 -10.74
CA LEU A 42 3.92 -9.89 -10.52
C LEU A 42 4.34 -11.13 -9.69
N ASP A 43 5.54 -11.09 -9.15
CA ASP A 43 6.10 -12.10 -8.24
C ASP A 43 5.85 -11.66 -6.80
N PRO A 44 5.12 -12.44 -5.97
CA PRO A 44 4.74 -12.01 -4.62
C PRO A 44 5.93 -11.75 -3.70
N ALA A 45 7.08 -12.42 -3.92
CA ALA A 45 8.27 -12.18 -3.10
C ALA A 45 8.99 -10.86 -3.41
N LEU A 46 8.69 -10.22 -4.54
CA LEU A 46 9.40 -9.02 -5.02
C LEU A 46 8.52 -7.77 -5.09
N SER A 47 7.22 -7.95 -5.33
CA SER A 47 6.28 -6.83 -5.53
C SER A 47 6.16 -5.96 -4.28
N HIS A 48 6.36 -4.65 -4.44
CA HIS A 48 6.28 -3.65 -3.36
C HIS A 48 5.74 -2.30 -3.88
N SER A 49 5.24 -2.25 -5.09
CA SER A 49 4.48 -1.09 -5.57
C SER A 49 2.99 -1.27 -5.32
N GLU A 50 2.28 -0.16 -5.28
CA GLU A 50 0.82 -0.10 -5.11
C GLU A 50 0.12 -0.89 -6.22
N GLU A 51 0.50 -0.67 -7.48
CA GLU A 51 -0.02 -1.39 -8.64
C GLU A 51 0.32 -2.88 -8.59
N GLY A 52 1.50 -3.21 -8.07
CA GLY A 52 1.93 -4.60 -7.89
C GLY A 52 1.09 -5.33 -6.87
N TRP A 53 0.83 -4.71 -5.73
CA TRP A 53 -0.01 -5.31 -4.69
C TRP A 53 -1.46 -5.43 -5.12
N THR A 54 -2.04 -4.41 -5.78
CA THR A 54 -3.36 -4.50 -6.41
C THR A 54 -3.44 -5.70 -7.38
N ALA A 55 -2.37 -5.92 -8.17
CA ALA A 55 -2.34 -7.00 -9.15
C ALA A 55 -2.25 -8.41 -8.54
N ILE A 56 -1.66 -8.58 -7.35
CA ILE A 56 -1.38 -9.90 -6.79
C ILE A 56 -2.20 -10.28 -5.57
N TYR A 57 -2.93 -9.34 -4.93
CA TYR A 57 -3.70 -9.57 -3.71
C TYR A 57 -4.66 -10.75 -3.81
N ASP A 58 -5.42 -10.82 -4.89
CA ASP A 58 -6.41 -11.87 -5.14
C ASP A 58 -5.83 -13.15 -5.76
N THR A 59 -4.52 -13.16 -5.98
CA THR A 59 -3.78 -14.28 -6.59
C THR A 59 -3.02 -15.08 -5.56
N TYR A 60 -2.30 -14.43 -4.65
CA TYR A 60 -1.39 -15.09 -3.70
C TYR A 60 -1.80 -14.82 -2.26
N VAL A 61 -2.44 -15.81 -1.63
CA VAL A 61 -2.88 -15.73 -0.23
C VAL A 61 -1.76 -16.17 0.70
N PRO A 62 -1.30 -15.31 1.65
CA PRO A 62 -0.35 -15.69 2.71
C PRO A 62 -0.99 -16.51 3.84
N LEU A 63 -0.24 -16.78 4.92
CA LEU A 63 -0.80 -17.41 6.15
C LEU A 63 -1.90 -16.56 6.78
N LEU A 64 -1.67 -15.27 6.87
CA LEU A 64 -2.61 -14.23 7.24
C LEU A 64 -2.86 -13.34 6.03
N THR A 65 -3.96 -12.64 5.99
CA THR A 65 -4.27 -11.65 4.95
C THR A 65 -5.10 -10.53 5.57
N TYR A 66 -5.38 -9.47 4.82
CA TYR A 66 -6.32 -8.44 5.25
C TYR A 66 -7.74 -8.79 4.81
N ARG A 67 -8.73 -8.25 5.51
CA ARG A 67 -10.14 -8.43 5.16
C ARG A 67 -10.45 -7.74 3.83
N HIS A 68 -11.20 -8.41 2.98
CA HIS A 68 -11.75 -7.86 1.73
C HIS A 68 -12.93 -6.92 2.07
N ALA A 69 -12.61 -5.68 2.45
CA ALA A 69 -13.58 -4.67 2.87
C ALA A 69 -12.98 -3.26 2.74
N ASP A 70 -13.84 -2.25 2.67
CA ASP A 70 -13.46 -0.85 2.67
C ASP A 70 -13.00 -0.36 4.05
N GLY A 71 -12.19 0.68 4.07
CA GLY A 71 -11.81 1.47 5.24
C GLY A 71 -11.25 0.64 6.40
N LYS A 72 -11.51 1.04 7.64
CA LYS A 72 -10.95 0.40 8.85
C LYS A 72 -11.19 -1.14 8.89
N ALA A 73 -12.29 -1.64 8.35
CA ALA A 73 -12.53 -3.08 8.28
C ALA A 73 -11.54 -3.79 7.35
N GLY A 74 -11.10 -3.13 6.27
CA GLY A 74 -10.09 -3.63 5.34
C GLY A 74 -8.70 -3.74 5.95
N SER A 75 -8.42 -3.01 7.02
CA SER A 75 -7.15 -3.07 7.77
C SER A 75 -7.10 -4.22 8.79
N GLU A 76 -8.18 -4.99 8.96
CA GLU A 76 -8.21 -6.11 9.91
C GLU A 76 -7.44 -7.32 9.36
N VAL A 77 -6.45 -7.78 10.11
CA VAL A 77 -5.71 -9.01 9.80
C VAL A 77 -6.58 -10.22 10.12
N ILE A 78 -6.82 -11.04 9.12
CA ILE A 78 -7.61 -12.28 9.23
C ILE A 78 -6.79 -13.50 8.81
N PRO A 79 -7.19 -14.72 9.22
CA PRO A 79 -6.55 -15.94 8.75
C PRO A 79 -6.73 -16.12 7.23
N GLY A 80 -5.63 -16.21 6.47
CA GLY A 80 -5.59 -16.61 5.07
C GLY A 80 -5.50 -18.14 4.96
N LEU A 81 -4.32 -18.65 4.59
CA LEU A 81 -4.05 -20.09 4.53
C LEU A 81 -3.97 -20.75 5.91
N ALA A 82 -3.74 -19.98 6.98
CA ALA A 82 -3.80 -20.49 8.35
C ALA A 82 -5.26 -20.71 8.80
N ARG A 83 -5.50 -21.71 9.68
CA ARG A 83 -6.84 -22.00 10.24
C ARG A 83 -7.38 -20.90 11.13
N ALA A 84 -6.49 -20.22 11.85
CA ALA A 84 -6.77 -19.15 12.82
C ALA A 84 -5.56 -18.23 12.92
N LEU A 85 -5.73 -17.12 13.62
CA LEU A 85 -4.59 -16.32 14.09
C LEU A 85 -3.66 -17.21 14.94
N PRO A 86 -2.35 -16.90 15.03
CA PRO A 86 -1.41 -17.76 15.74
C PRO A 86 -1.65 -17.77 17.25
N GLU A 87 -1.25 -18.87 17.89
CA GLU A 87 -0.98 -18.86 19.31
C GLU A 87 0.36 -18.20 19.55
N ILE A 88 0.35 -17.11 20.30
CA ILE A 88 1.56 -16.33 20.64
C ILE A 88 1.97 -16.67 22.06
N SER A 89 3.27 -16.99 22.28
CA SER A 89 3.81 -17.23 23.62
C SER A 89 3.75 -15.96 24.48
N GLY A 90 3.70 -16.12 25.80
CA GLY A 90 3.55 -14.99 26.73
C GLY A 90 4.72 -13.98 26.73
N ASP A 91 5.87 -14.36 26.15
CA ASP A 91 7.03 -13.49 25.91
C ASP A 91 6.99 -12.81 24.51
N GLY A 92 5.93 -13.04 23.70
CA GLY A 92 5.81 -12.46 22.37
C GLY A 92 6.78 -13.01 21.32
N LEU A 93 7.56 -14.05 21.64
CA LEU A 93 8.67 -14.51 20.80
C LEU A 93 8.32 -15.71 19.91
N THR A 94 7.25 -16.45 20.21
CA THR A 94 6.92 -17.68 19.48
C THR A 94 5.50 -17.62 18.95
N TYR A 95 5.35 -17.77 17.64
CA TYR A 95 4.08 -17.79 16.92
C TYR A 95 3.84 -19.18 16.37
N ARG A 96 2.68 -19.81 16.72
CA ARG A 96 2.29 -21.13 16.24
C ARG A 96 1.07 -21.05 15.36
N PHE A 97 1.22 -21.52 14.13
CA PHE A 97 0.17 -21.59 13.12
C PHE A 97 -0.13 -23.04 12.77
N ARG A 98 -1.31 -23.25 12.22
CA ARG A 98 -1.66 -24.49 11.53
C ARG A 98 -2.33 -24.18 10.21
N LEU A 99 -1.85 -24.78 9.11
CA LEU A 99 -2.47 -24.67 7.80
C LEU A 99 -3.87 -25.29 7.80
N ARG A 100 -4.74 -24.76 6.95
CA ARG A 100 -6.02 -25.38 6.62
C ARG A 100 -5.79 -26.67 5.83
N ASP A 101 -6.70 -27.63 5.98
CA ASP A 101 -6.60 -28.89 5.25
C ASP A 101 -7.11 -28.72 3.80
N GLY A 102 -6.51 -29.47 2.89
CA GLY A 102 -6.99 -29.61 1.51
C GLY A 102 -6.67 -28.46 0.59
N LEU A 103 -5.88 -27.47 1.01
CA LEU A 103 -5.44 -26.34 0.18
C LEU A 103 -4.66 -26.82 -1.04
N ARG A 104 -4.88 -26.15 -2.18
CA ARG A 104 -4.20 -26.45 -3.45
C ARG A 104 -3.80 -25.18 -4.18
N TYR A 105 -2.67 -25.27 -4.85
CA TYR A 105 -2.28 -24.31 -5.88
C TYR A 105 -3.14 -24.47 -7.14
N SER A 106 -3.16 -23.44 -7.99
CA SER A 106 -3.90 -23.47 -9.27
C SER A 106 -3.44 -24.57 -10.23
N ASN A 107 -2.21 -25.06 -10.08
CA ASN A 107 -1.69 -26.23 -10.81
C ASN A 107 -2.06 -27.58 -10.18
N GLY A 108 -2.87 -27.59 -9.11
CA GLY A 108 -3.36 -28.78 -8.41
C GLY A 108 -2.40 -29.39 -7.38
N LYS A 109 -1.18 -28.91 -7.24
CA LYS A 109 -0.27 -29.38 -6.17
C LYS A 109 -0.85 -28.98 -4.79
N PRO A 110 -0.67 -29.82 -3.75
CA PRO A 110 -1.08 -29.44 -2.39
C PRO A 110 -0.19 -28.32 -1.86
N VAL A 111 -0.77 -27.40 -1.06
CA VAL A 111 -0.02 -26.45 -0.25
C VAL A 111 0.42 -27.17 1.03
N VAL A 112 1.70 -27.09 1.38
CA VAL A 112 2.28 -27.73 2.56
C VAL A 112 3.02 -26.69 3.44
N ALA A 113 3.22 -27.01 4.72
CA ALA A 113 3.79 -26.07 5.68
C ALA A 113 5.20 -25.57 5.31
N SER A 114 6.03 -26.44 4.71
CA SER A 114 7.37 -26.07 4.26
C SER A 114 7.39 -25.07 3.09
N ASP A 115 6.25 -24.89 2.37
CA ASP A 115 6.14 -23.90 1.29
C ASP A 115 6.23 -22.48 1.86
N PHE A 116 5.65 -22.23 3.04
CA PHE A 116 5.78 -20.94 3.73
C PHE A 116 7.25 -20.65 4.09
N LYS A 117 7.95 -21.62 4.68
CA LYS A 117 9.38 -21.43 5.01
C LYS A 117 10.18 -21.06 3.77
N ARG A 118 9.97 -21.73 2.65
CA ARG A 118 10.63 -21.42 1.38
C ARG A 118 10.27 -20.03 0.85
N ALA A 119 9.01 -19.60 1.01
CA ALA A 119 8.61 -18.26 0.60
C ALA A 119 9.40 -17.19 1.37
N VAL A 120 9.48 -17.28 2.70
CA VAL A 120 10.28 -16.36 3.51
C VAL A 120 11.77 -16.43 3.14
N GLU A 121 12.34 -17.63 2.96
CA GLU A 121 13.73 -17.79 2.53
C GLU A 121 13.97 -17.16 1.15
N ARG A 122 13.01 -17.28 0.22
CA ARG A 122 13.08 -16.71 -1.13
C ARG A 122 13.12 -15.18 -1.11
N VAL A 123 12.40 -14.53 -0.20
CA VAL A 123 12.48 -13.06 0.02
C VAL A 123 13.94 -12.62 0.23
N PHE A 124 14.67 -13.35 1.08
CA PHE A 124 16.09 -13.04 1.31
C PHE A 124 16.98 -13.45 0.14
N VAL A 125 16.74 -14.59 -0.52
CA VAL A 125 17.54 -15.05 -1.67
C VAL A 125 17.49 -14.02 -2.79
N LEU A 126 16.32 -13.47 -3.07
CA LEU A 126 16.09 -12.48 -4.12
C LEU A 126 16.51 -11.06 -3.72
N ASN A 127 16.95 -10.83 -2.46
CA ASN A 127 17.22 -9.50 -1.92
C ASN A 127 16.02 -8.55 -2.08
N SER A 128 14.83 -9.09 -1.80
CA SER A 128 13.57 -8.35 -1.87
C SER A 128 13.55 -7.13 -0.94
N SER A 129 12.86 -6.07 -1.35
CA SER A 129 12.55 -4.91 -0.51
C SER A 129 11.71 -5.29 0.73
N GLY A 130 10.97 -6.41 0.70
CA GLY A 130 10.25 -6.95 1.87
C GLY A 130 11.14 -7.67 2.88
N SER A 131 12.44 -7.86 2.62
CA SER A 131 13.32 -8.58 3.57
C SER A 131 13.47 -7.92 4.95
N PRO A 132 13.43 -6.60 5.13
CA PRO A 132 13.48 -5.97 6.45
C PRO A 132 12.37 -6.42 7.40
N PHE A 133 11.17 -6.70 6.89
CA PHE A 133 10.03 -7.17 7.70
C PHE A 133 10.28 -8.50 8.42
N PHE A 134 11.23 -9.31 7.95
CA PHE A 134 11.46 -10.68 8.44
C PHE A 134 12.85 -10.90 9.04
N THR A 135 13.65 -9.85 9.21
CA THR A 135 15.03 -9.94 9.76
C THR A 135 15.07 -10.43 11.20
N ASP A 136 14.00 -10.16 11.96
CA ASP A 136 13.89 -10.51 13.38
C ASP A 136 13.54 -11.98 13.61
N ILE A 137 13.26 -12.73 12.57
CA ILE A 137 13.12 -14.19 12.68
C ILE A 137 14.48 -14.81 13.02
N VAL A 138 14.53 -15.63 14.06
CA VAL A 138 15.77 -16.26 14.53
C VAL A 138 16.53 -16.95 13.39
N GLY A 139 17.73 -16.46 13.11
CA GLY A 139 18.60 -16.96 12.05
C GLY A 139 18.37 -16.34 10.66
N ALA A 140 17.39 -15.42 10.50
CA ALA A 140 17.15 -14.75 9.23
C ALA A 140 18.33 -13.84 8.83
N ALA A 141 18.88 -13.06 9.75
CA ALA A 141 20.04 -12.20 9.49
C ALA A 141 21.31 -12.99 9.06
N GLU A 142 21.50 -14.20 9.59
CA GLU A 142 22.57 -15.10 9.15
C GLU A 142 22.28 -15.67 7.75
N PHE A 143 21.05 -16.12 7.54
CA PHE A 143 20.59 -16.62 6.23
C PHE A 143 20.69 -15.53 5.15
N ALA A 144 20.31 -14.29 5.45
CA ALA A 144 20.41 -13.15 4.55
C ALA A 144 21.84 -12.96 3.99
N LYS A 145 22.87 -13.20 4.82
CA LYS A 145 24.29 -13.07 4.44
C LYS A 145 24.80 -14.28 3.68
N THR A 146 24.41 -15.48 4.10
CA THR A 146 25.03 -16.73 3.61
C THR A 146 24.22 -17.41 2.53
N LYS A 147 22.89 -17.18 2.49
CA LYS A 147 21.91 -17.90 1.66
C LYS A 147 21.98 -19.43 1.83
N LYS A 148 22.45 -19.91 3.01
CA LYS A 148 22.70 -21.34 3.28
C LYS A 148 22.10 -21.75 4.64
N GLY A 149 21.76 -23.05 4.74
CA GLY A 149 21.33 -23.67 6.00
C GLY A 149 19.87 -23.42 6.40
N GLY A 150 19.17 -22.54 5.68
CA GLY A 150 17.79 -22.17 5.97
C GLY A 150 17.62 -21.31 7.24
N ILE A 151 16.43 -20.71 7.38
CA ILE A 151 16.06 -19.87 8.53
C ILE A 151 15.65 -20.80 9.67
N ARG A 152 16.50 -20.90 10.72
CA ARG A 152 16.30 -21.84 11.83
C ARG A 152 15.11 -21.51 12.73
N GLY A 153 14.68 -20.24 12.75
CA GLY A 153 13.50 -19.77 13.50
C GLY A 153 12.17 -20.23 12.91
N ILE A 154 12.16 -20.77 11.68
CA ILE A 154 10.95 -21.31 11.05
C ILE A 154 11.02 -22.83 11.03
N VAL A 155 10.11 -23.46 11.78
CA VAL A 155 9.94 -24.92 11.80
C VAL A 155 8.59 -25.25 11.18
N ALA A 156 8.59 -26.09 10.15
CA ALA A 156 7.40 -26.46 9.39
C ALA A 156 7.23 -27.99 9.31
N GLY A 157 6.06 -28.46 9.65
CA GLY A 157 5.71 -29.90 9.65
C GLY A 157 4.66 -30.19 8.57
N ASP A 158 5.07 -30.73 7.41
CA ASP A 158 4.16 -30.95 6.28
C ASP A 158 3.02 -31.93 6.57
N ARG A 159 3.24 -32.93 7.46
CA ARG A 159 2.20 -33.90 7.85
C ARG A 159 1.20 -33.34 8.85
N SER A 160 1.67 -32.51 9.80
CA SER A 160 0.82 -31.88 10.83
C SER A 160 0.17 -30.59 10.37
N GLY A 161 0.72 -29.94 9.33
CA GLY A 161 0.37 -28.60 8.90
C GLY A 161 0.83 -27.51 9.88
N GLU A 162 1.63 -27.84 10.87
CA GLU A 162 2.10 -26.91 11.89
C GLU A 162 3.27 -26.08 11.39
N ILE A 163 3.25 -24.77 11.71
CA ILE A 163 4.33 -23.82 11.44
C ILE A 163 4.61 -23.08 12.74
N THR A 164 5.86 -23.12 13.19
CA THR A 164 6.32 -22.33 14.32
C THR A 164 7.32 -21.31 13.84
N ILE A 165 7.11 -20.04 14.19
CA ILE A 165 8.03 -18.92 13.91
C ILE A 165 8.55 -18.41 15.24
N LYS A 166 9.88 -18.20 15.35
CA LYS A 166 10.53 -17.64 16.54
C LYS A 166 11.23 -16.34 16.19
N LEU A 167 10.97 -15.30 16.95
CA LEU A 167 11.60 -13.99 16.85
C LEU A 167 12.75 -13.83 17.85
N THR A 168 13.64 -12.89 17.58
CA THR A 168 14.75 -12.49 18.45
C THR A 168 14.33 -11.51 19.54
N HIS A 169 13.27 -10.74 19.30
CA HIS A 169 12.62 -9.81 20.24
C HIS A 169 11.12 -9.70 19.90
N PRO A 170 10.26 -9.25 20.82
CA PRO A 170 8.84 -9.05 20.56
C PRO A 170 8.64 -8.01 19.45
N ARG A 171 7.60 -8.21 18.61
CA ARG A 171 7.28 -7.31 17.51
C ARG A 171 5.77 -7.21 17.34
N GLY A 172 5.20 -6.06 17.70
CA GLY A 172 3.76 -5.81 17.66
C GLY A 172 3.18 -5.79 16.23
N THR A 173 4.01 -5.41 15.25
CA THR A 173 3.65 -5.30 13.82
C THR A 173 3.70 -6.64 13.07
N PHE A 174 4.20 -7.71 13.68
CA PHE A 174 4.56 -8.93 12.96
C PHE A 174 3.37 -9.62 12.27
N LEU A 175 2.15 -9.53 12.82
CA LEU A 175 0.97 -10.10 12.19
C LEU A 175 0.58 -9.35 10.91
N GLN A 176 0.68 -8.02 10.92
CA GLN A 176 0.43 -7.16 9.77
C GLN A 176 1.42 -7.45 8.65
N GLU A 177 2.69 -7.59 8.99
CA GLU A 177 3.77 -7.91 8.03
C GLU A 177 3.62 -9.32 7.45
N LEU A 178 3.16 -10.30 8.24
CA LEU A 178 2.85 -11.64 7.74
C LEU A 178 1.63 -11.69 6.81
N ALA A 179 0.78 -10.67 6.84
CA ALA A 179 -0.38 -10.54 5.95
C ALA A 179 -0.02 -9.93 4.58
N LEU A 180 1.19 -9.38 4.44
CA LEU A 180 1.70 -8.87 3.17
C LEU A 180 2.04 -10.02 2.20
N PRO A 181 1.95 -9.81 0.88
CA PRO A 181 2.14 -10.85 -0.13
C PRO A 181 3.50 -11.53 -0.12
N PHE A 182 4.54 -10.90 0.40
CA PHE A 182 5.93 -11.39 0.40
C PHE A 182 6.08 -12.84 0.87
N THR A 183 5.24 -13.28 1.83
CA THR A 183 5.31 -14.61 2.44
C THR A 183 4.32 -15.60 1.85
N ALA A 184 3.61 -15.23 0.78
CA ALA A 184 2.67 -16.14 0.13
C ALA A 184 3.39 -17.42 -0.32
N PRO A 185 2.95 -18.61 0.14
CA PRO A 185 3.61 -19.87 -0.19
C PRO A 185 3.61 -20.13 -1.68
N LEU A 186 4.72 -20.67 -2.17
CA LEU A 186 4.90 -21.13 -3.54
C LEU A 186 5.29 -22.61 -3.57
N PRO A 187 4.89 -23.37 -4.60
CA PRO A 187 5.15 -24.82 -4.64
C PRO A 187 6.65 -25.12 -4.69
N ALA A 188 7.04 -26.26 -4.10
CA ALA A 188 8.41 -26.73 -4.16
C ALA A 188 8.94 -26.79 -5.59
N GLY A 189 10.17 -26.29 -5.80
CA GLY A 189 10.83 -26.20 -7.10
C GLY A 189 10.51 -24.92 -7.88
N THR A 190 9.82 -23.94 -7.28
CA THR A 190 9.71 -22.59 -7.83
C THR A 190 11.13 -21.98 -7.92
N PRO A 191 11.53 -21.40 -9.07
CA PRO A 191 12.86 -20.80 -9.24
C PRO A 191 13.11 -19.59 -8.33
N ASP A 192 14.38 -19.38 -7.97
CA ASP A 192 14.82 -18.20 -7.22
C ASP A 192 15.26 -17.09 -8.20
N GLU A 193 14.30 -16.61 -8.97
CA GLU A 193 14.43 -15.53 -9.95
C GLU A 193 13.12 -14.75 -10.03
N ASP A 194 13.11 -13.57 -10.68
CA ASP A 194 11.89 -12.84 -10.96
C ASP A 194 10.96 -13.63 -11.90
N LEU A 195 9.77 -13.92 -11.43
CA LEU A 195 8.75 -14.69 -12.16
C LEU A 195 7.66 -13.80 -12.77
N SER A 196 7.82 -12.48 -12.82
CA SER A 196 6.79 -11.57 -13.37
C SER A 196 6.43 -11.88 -14.83
N GLY A 197 7.35 -12.44 -15.60
CA GLY A 197 7.11 -12.89 -16.99
C GLY A 197 6.39 -14.25 -17.10
N ASN A 198 6.45 -15.06 -16.03
CA ASN A 198 5.79 -16.37 -15.90
C ASN A 198 5.32 -16.57 -14.46
N PRO A 199 4.26 -15.87 -14.03
CA PRO A 199 3.82 -15.83 -12.64
C PRO A 199 3.57 -17.23 -12.05
N PRO A 200 3.96 -17.43 -10.77
CA PRO A 200 3.87 -18.75 -10.14
C PRO A 200 2.41 -19.17 -9.90
N PRO A 201 2.16 -20.48 -9.64
CA PRO A 201 0.82 -20.98 -9.35
C PRO A 201 0.19 -20.31 -8.13
N ALA A 202 -1.07 -19.89 -8.27
CA ALA A 202 -1.86 -19.13 -7.33
C ALA A 202 -2.49 -19.99 -6.22
N THR A 203 -2.82 -19.36 -5.09
CA THR A 203 -3.63 -19.93 -3.99
C THR A 203 -4.97 -19.23 -3.83
N GLY A 204 -5.11 -18.01 -4.37
CA GLY A 204 -6.30 -17.17 -4.34
C GLY A 204 -7.37 -17.54 -5.37
N PRO A 205 -8.46 -16.74 -5.46
CA PRO A 205 -9.56 -16.97 -6.38
C PRO A 205 -9.19 -16.82 -7.87
N TYR A 206 -8.19 -16.01 -8.16
CA TYR A 206 -7.66 -15.81 -9.52
C TYR A 206 -6.24 -16.36 -9.66
N GLU A 207 -5.87 -16.70 -10.89
CA GLU A 207 -4.50 -17.00 -11.30
C GLU A 207 -4.10 -16.14 -12.50
N ILE A 208 -2.86 -15.66 -12.55
CA ILE A 208 -2.34 -14.94 -13.70
C ILE A 208 -1.96 -15.95 -14.77
N VAL A 209 -2.67 -15.94 -15.90
CA VAL A 209 -2.50 -16.91 -16.99
C VAL A 209 -1.65 -16.41 -18.14
N SER A 210 -1.41 -15.12 -18.20
CA SER A 210 -0.55 -14.48 -19.21
C SER A 210 0.07 -13.22 -18.63
N SER A 211 1.35 -13.02 -18.87
CA SER A 211 2.07 -11.79 -18.53
C SER A 211 2.96 -11.37 -19.71
N LYS A 212 2.89 -10.09 -20.05
CA LYS A 212 3.70 -9.44 -21.08
C LYS A 212 4.26 -8.15 -20.49
N PRO A 213 5.41 -8.18 -19.82
CA PRO A 213 6.00 -7.02 -19.17
C PRO A 213 5.98 -5.77 -20.05
N GLY A 214 5.54 -4.64 -19.49
CA GLY A 214 5.38 -3.37 -20.17
C GLY A 214 4.16 -3.25 -21.10
N ARG A 215 3.33 -4.29 -21.22
CA ARG A 215 2.12 -4.29 -22.09
C ARG A 215 0.83 -4.63 -21.37
N GLY A 216 0.87 -5.58 -20.42
CA GLY A 216 -0.31 -6.04 -19.70
C GLY A 216 -0.24 -7.50 -19.28
N TRP A 217 -1.26 -7.96 -18.60
CA TRP A 217 -1.40 -9.34 -18.12
C TRP A 217 -2.88 -9.73 -18.04
N SER A 218 -3.15 -11.00 -17.80
CA SER A 218 -4.53 -11.46 -17.67
C SER A 218 -4.70 -12.53 -16.62
N TYR A 219 -5.88 -12.53 -16.01
CA TYR A 219 -6.28 -13.50 -15.02
C TYR A 219 -7.38 -14.42 -15.56
N ALA A 220 -7.43 -15.63 -15.00
CA ALA A 220 -8.57 -16.52 -15.07
C ALA A 220 -8.94 -16.98 -13.65
N ARG A 221 -10.15 -17.50 -13.47
CA ARG A 221 -10.51 -18.15 -12.21
C ARG A 221 -9.58 -19.31 -11.91
N ASN A 222 -9.05 -19.36 -10.69
CA ASN A 222 -8.25 -20.48 -10.23
C ASN A 222 -9.12 -21.77 -10.24
N PRO A 223 -8.76 -22.80 -11.03
CA PRO A 223 -9.59 -24.02 -11.19
C PRO A 223 -9.73 -24.83 -9.89
N TYR A 224 -8.87 -24.58 -8.90
CA TYR A 224 -8.94 -25.24 -7.59
C TYR A 224 -9.56 -24.37 -6.51
N TRP A 225 -9.93 -23.12 -6.81
CA TRP A 225 -10.61 -22.26 -5.84
C TRP A 225 -11.95 -22.87 -5.39
N ALA A 226 -12.93 -22.99 -6.26
CA ALA A 226 -14.24 -23.55 -5.93
C ALA A 226 -14.18 -25.03 -5.51
N LYS A 227 -13.22 -25.81 -6.04
CA LYS A 227 -13.07 -27.25 -5.76
C LYS A 227 -12.50 -27.54 -4.38
N ALA A 228 -11.63 -26.65 -3.85
CA ALA A 228 -10.87 -26.88 -2.63
C ALA A 228 -10.77 -25.64 -1.73
N ASN A 229 -10.19 -24.54 -2.22
CA ASN A 229 -9.75 -23.42 -1.40
C ASN A 229 -10.90 -22.61 -0.81
N ALA A 230 -11.97 -22.34 -1.56
CA ALA A 230 -13.13 -21.58 -1.08
C ALA A 230 -13.79 -22.25 0.14
N LYS A 231 -13.90 -23.58 0.15
CA LYS A 231 -14.42 -24.32 1.32
C LYS A 231 -13.48 -24.23 2.53
N ALA A 232 -12.18 -24.20 2.28
CA ALA A 232 -11.18 -24.08 3.33
C ALA A 232 -11.09 -22.64 3.86
N MET A 233 -11.32 -21.63 3.03
CA MET A 233 -11.23 -20.20 3.33
C MET A 233 -12.57 -19.46 3.06
N PRO A 234 -13.65 -19.80 3.78
CA PRO A 234 -14.99 -19.27 3.49
C PRO A 234 -15.13 -17.76 3.76
N GLN A 235 -14.15 -17.15 4.43
CA GLN A 235 -14.10 -15.70 4.71
C GLN A 235 -13.51 -14.88 3.55
N LEU A 236 -12.91 -15.54 2.54
CA LEU A 236 -12.37 -14.86 1.38
C LEU A 236 -13.35 -14.96 0.19
N PRO A 237 -13.51 -13.89 -0.58
CA PRO A 237 -14.42 -13.87 -1.73
C PRO A 237 -13.91 -14.76 -2.87
N GLY A 238 -14.81 -15.20 -3.72
CA GLY A 238 -14.49 -16.07 -4.87
C GLY A 238 -14.27 -15.31 -6.18
N GLY A 239 -14.55 -14.02 -6.17
CA GLY A 239 -14.60 -13.19 -7.38
C GLY A 239 -15.87 -13.42 -8.22
N SER A 240 -16.32 -12.40 -8.94
CA SER A 240 -17.55 -12.45 -9.74
C SER A 240 -17.27 -12.65 -11.22
N VAL A 241 -16.21 -12.04 -11.78
CA VAL A 241 -15.89 -12.12 -13.22
C VAL A 241 -15.09 -13.37 -13.57
N ASP A 242 -15.22 -13.88 -14.80
CA ASP A 242 -14.50 -15.10 -15.23
C ASP A 242 -13.05 -14.83 -15.61
N ARG A 243 -12.78 -13.65 -16.14
CA ARG A 243 -11.46 -13.22 -16.58
C ARG A 243 -11.28 -11.74 -16.30
N ILE A 244 -10.01 -11.35 -16.12
CA ILE A 244 -9.61 -9.95 -16.04
C ILE A 244 -8.49 -9.76 -17.07
N GLU A 245 -8.64 -8.78 -17.94
CA GLU A 245 -7.65 -8.42 -18.96
C GLU A 245 -7.13 -7.03 -18.67
N VAL A 246 -5.85 -6.93 -18.33
CA VAL A 246 -5.19 -5.66 -18.00
C VAL A 246 -4.30 -5.24 -19.16
N THR A 247 -4.48 -3.99 -19.60
CA THR A 247 -3.66 -3.35 -20.63
C THR A 247 -2.94 -2.15 -20.05
N VAL A 248 -1.65 -2.01 -20.35
CA VAL A 248 -0.89 -0.80 -19.99
C VAL A 248 -1.17 0.29 -21.00
N VAL A 249 -1.80 1.38 -20.54
CA VAL A 249 -2.14 2.59 -21.32
C VAL A 249 -1.51 3.80 -20.62
N ARG A 250 -0.37 4.28 -21.11
CA ARG A 250 0.44 5.30 -20.42
C ARG A 250 -0.21 6.67 -20.29
N ASN A 251 -1.14 7.02 -21.17
CA ASN A 251 -1.82 8.30 -21.17
C ASN A 251 -3.09 8.21 -20.32
N ALA A 252 -3.07 8.78 -19.12
CA ALA A 252 -4.18 8.73 -18.17
C ALA A 252 -5.47 9.41 -18.70
N SER A 253 -5.36 10.52 -19.46
CA SER A 253 -6.54 11.16 -20.07
C SER A 253 -7.19 10.25 -21.13
N SER A 254 -6.38 9.47 -21.88
CA SER A 254 -6.92 8.45 -22.81
C SER A 254 -7.62 7.31 -22.08
N GLN A 255 -7.15 6.93 -20.87
CA GLN A 255 -7.85 5.94 -20.05
C GLN A 255 -9.24 6.43 -19.63
N VAL A 256 -9.38 7.71 -19.25
CA VAL A 256 -10.68 8.33 -18.95
C VAL A 256 -11.61 8.21 -20.15
N ASP A 257 -11.18 8.65 -21.35
CA ASP A 257 -11.97 8.56 -22.59
C ASP A 257 -12.37 7.12 -22.92
N ASP A 258 -11.51 6.15 -22.60
CA ASP A 258 -11.74 4.74 -22.86
C ASP A 258 -12.76 4.12 -21.90
N VAL A 259 -12.74 4.51 -20.62
CA VAL A 259 -13.73 4.10 -19.62
C VAL A 259 -15.09 4.72 -19.90
N GLU A 260 -15.14 6.03 -20.22
CA GLU A 260 -16.38 6.72 -20.63
C GLU A 260 -17.05 6.06 -21.83
N ALA A 261 -16.25 5.64 -22.79
CA ALA A 261 -16.73 4.97 -24.01
C ALA A 261 -17.04 3.46 -23.80
N GLY A 262 -16.81 2.90 -22.61
CA GLY A 262 -17.00 1.48 -22.32
C GLY A 262 -16.01 0.54 -23.05
N ARG A 263 -14.87 1.08 -23.54
CA ARG A 263 -13.80 0.25 -24.10
C ARG A 263 -13.04 -0.50 -23.02
N TYR A 264 -12.84 0.14 -21.88
CA TYR A 264 -12.39 -0.47 -20.62
C TYR A 264 -13.46 -0.32 -19.55
N ASP A 265 -13.45 -1.22 -18.59
CA ASP A 265 -14.45 -1.28 -17.52
C ASP A 265 -13.96 -0.58 -16.26
N TRP A 266 -12.63 -0.43 -16.10
CA TRP A 266 -11.99 0.22 -14.97
C TRP A 266 -10.59 0.73 -15.32
N MET A 267 -10.21 1.88 -14.78
CA MET A 267 -8.83 2.36 -14.73
C MET A 267 -8.33 2.32 -13.29
N GLU A 268 -7.13 1.79 -13.10
CA GLU A 268 -6.52 1.61 -11.77
C GLU A 268 -6.07 2.95 -11.18
N ASN A 269 -5.34 3.75 -11.94
CA ASN A 269 -4.94 5.07 -11.49
C ASN A 269 -6.15 6.03 -11.46
N PRO A 270 -6.19 7.00 -10.53
CA PRO A 270 -7.24 8.01 -10.54
C PRO A 270 -7.22 8.84 -11.85
N PRO A 271 -8.33 9.48 -12.23
CA PRO A 271 -8.32 10.44 -13.32
C PRO A 271 -7.22 11.50 -13.09
N PRO A 272 -6.47 11.89 -14.13
CA PRO A 272 -5.39 12.86 -13.98
C PRO A 272 -5.93 14.24 -13.57
N PRO A 273 -5.11 15.11 -12.95
CA PRO A 273 -5.56 16.39 -12.39
C PRO A 273 -6.36 17.28 -13.36
N ASP A 274 -6.00 17.26 -14.64
CA ASP A 274 -6.70 18.01 -15.71
C ASP A 274 -8.08 17.47 -16.08
N ARG A 275 -8.39 16.19 -15.75
CA ARG A 275 -9.69 15.55 -15.97
C ARG A 275 -10.46 15.27 -14.69
N TYR A 276 -9.79 15.37 -13.52
CA TYR A 276 -10.34 14.94 -12.23
C TYR A 276 -11.64 15.66 -11.87
N ALA A 277 -11.65 16.99 -11.98
CA ALA A 277 -12.85 17.79 -11.66
C ALA A 277 -14.01 17.45 -12.60
N GLU A 278 -13.76 17.31 -13.90
CA GLU A 278 -14.77 16.95 -14.91
C GLU A 278 -15.39 15.57 -14.61
N VAL A 279 -14.54 14.58 -14.33
CA VAL A 279 -15.00 13.21 -14.02
C VAL A 279 -15.80 13.21 -12.71
N LYS A 280 -15.31 13.89 -11.69
CA LYS A 280 -16.01 14.00 -10.40
C LYS A 280 -17.38 14.65 -10.57
N ASP A 281 -17.45 15.82 -11.21
CA ASP A 281 -18.71 16.55 -11.40
C ASP A 281 -19.75 15.79 -12.25
N SER A 282 -19.28 14.98 -13.23
CA SER A 282 -20.14 14.25 -14.14
C SER A 282 -20.60 12.89 -13.62
N TYR A 283 -19.79 12.21 -12.80
CA TYR A 283 -19.96 10.79 -12.50
C TYR A 283 -19.98 10.44 -11.01
N GLU A 284 -19.83 11.42 -10.09
CA GLU A 284 -19.88 11.17 -8.63
C GLU A 284 -21.11 10.35 -8.24
N GLY A 285 -20.89 9.28 -7.49
CA GLY A 285 -21.97 8.38 -7.00
C GLY A 285 -22.60 7.47 -8.07
N THR A 286 -22.12 7.48 -9.31
CA THR A 286 -22.65 6.63 -10.40
C THR A 286 -21.59 5.75 -11.04
N GLN A 287 -20.47 6.33 -11.42
CA GLN A 287 -19.30 5.68 -12.02
C GLN A 287 -18.00 6.11 -11.35
N PHE A 288 -18.03 7.15 -10.54
CA PHE A 288 -16.89 7.70 -9.83
C PHE A 288 -17.16 7.78 -8.33
N ARG A 289 -16.18 7.39 -7.54
CA ARG A 289 -16.16 7.49 -6.08
C ARG A 289 -14.77 7.85 -5.60
N THR A 290 -14.68 8.66 -4.54
CA THR A 290 -13.42 9.05 -3.92
C THR A 290 -13.27 8.35 -2.57
N GLU A 291 -12.12 7.73 -2.35
CA GLU A 291 -11.72 7.10 -1.09
C GLU A 291 -10.54 7.86 -0.48
N ALA A 292 -10.48 7.97 0.84
CA ALA A 292 -9.28 8.44 1.52
C ALA A 292 -8.23 7.33 1.52
N THR A 293 -6.99 7.69 1.18
CA THR A 293 -5.86 6.77 1.30
C THR A 293 -5.25 6.85 2.70
N GLU A 294 -4.57 5.80 3.12
CA GLU A 294 -3.79 5.82 4.37
C GLU A 294 -2.43 6.45 4.12
N SER A 295 -2.45 7.76 3.85
CA SER A 295 -1.26 8.54 3.52
C SER A 295 -1.30 9.92 4.16
N THR A 296 -0.12 10.50 4.34
CA THR A 296 0.03 11.88 4.81
C THR A 296 0.98 12.63 3.92
N TYR A 297 0.52 13.80 3.44
CA TYR A 297 1.28 14.77 2.66
C TYR A 297 1.75 15.87 3.61
N PHE A 298 3.03 16.20 3.55
CA PHE A 298 3.64 17.13 4.50
C PHE A 298 4.83 17.90 3.92
N PHE A 299 5.18 19.00 4.55
CA PHE A 299 6.50 19.60 4.40
C PHE A 299 7.35 19.21 5.61
N TRP A 300 8.50 18.56 5.37
CA TRP A 300 9.49 18.30 6.41
C TRP A 300 10.36 19.51 6.65
N MET A 301 10.78 19.76 7.90
CA MET A 301 11.71 20.82 8.29
C MET A 301 12.94 20.19 8.94
N ASN A 302 14.14 20.50 8.44
CA ASN A 302 15.38 19.96 9.01
C ASN A 302 15.64 20.53 10.41
N THR A 303 15.33 19.77 11.44
CA THR A 303 15.39 20.20 12.83
C THR A 303 16.81 20.38 13.37
N THR A 304 17.84 20.01 12.59
CA THR A 304 19.25 20.02 13.04
C THR A 304 20.00 21.28 12.67
N GLN A 305 19.39 22.19 11.90
CA GLN A 305 20.06 23.40 11.43
C GLN A 305 19.14 24.64 11.45
N PRO A 306 19.73 25.86 11.59
CA PRO A 306 18.97 27.09 11.44
C PRO A 306 18.31 27.22 10.07
N PRO A 307 17.10 27.84 10.00
CA PRO A 307 16.36 28.40 11.14
C PRO A 307 15.44 27.38 11.84
N PHE A 308 15.40 26.12 11.38
CA PHE A 308 14.45 25.09 11.84
C PHE A 308 14.91 24.32 13.08
N ASP A 309 16.10 24.58 13.63
CA ASP A 309 16.50 24.14 14.97
C ASP A 309 15.70 24.86 16.08
N ASP A 310 15.14 26.06 15.80
CA ASP A 310 14.26 26.78 16.73
C ASP A 310 12.80 26.31 16.61
N LEU A 311 12.26 25.74 17.68
CA LEU A 311 10.87 25.29 17.75
C LEU A 311 9.84 26.42 17.43
N ARG A 312 10.16 27.68 17.79
CA ARG A 312 9.26 28.82 17.51
C ARG A 312 9.12 29.04 16.01
N VAL A 313 10.21 28.88 15.26
CA VAL A 313 10.20 28.96 13.79
C VAL A 313 9.38 27.81 13.19
N ARG A 314 9.59 26.56 13.63
CA ARG A 314 8.82 25.42 13.12
C ARG A 314 7.31 25.58 13.38
N ARG A 315 6.95 26.07 14.57
CA ARG A 315 5.55 26.38 14.90
C ARG A 315 4.99 27.54 14.06
N ALA A 316 5.83 28.54 13.75
CA ALA A 316 5.43 29.63 12.88
C ALA A 316 5.04 29.14 11.50
N VAL A 317 5.83 28.24 10.90
CA VAL A 317 5.50 27.66 9.58
C VAL A 317 4.19 26.87 9.64
N ASN A 318 3.97 26.07 10.68
CA ASN A 318 2.71 25.36 10.88
C ASN A 318 1.49 26.29 10.98
N TYR A 319 1.61 27.45 11.66
CA TYR A 319 0.54 28.45 11.67
C TYR A 319 0.37 29.22 10.36
N ALA A 320 1.44 29.31 9.56
CA ALA A 320 1.43 30.08 8.32
C ALA A 320 0.80 29.35 7.14
N VAL A 321 0.99 28.03 7.07
CA VAL A 321 0.44 27.20 5.99
C VAL A 321 -1.07 27.07 6.15
N ASP A 322 -1.82 27.29 5.06
CA ASP A 322 -3.25 27.05 4.94
C ASP A 322 -3.49 25.72 4.24
N PRO A 323 -3.91 24.65 4.96
CA PRO A 323 -4.16 23.34 4.35
C PRO A 323 -5.25 23.37 3.27
N GLU A 324 -6.26 24.26 3.39
CA GLU A 324 -7.31 24.40 2.38
C GLU A 324 -6.78 24.99 1.06
N ALA A 325 -5.72 25.82 1.12
CA ALA A 325 -5.06 26.32 -0.09
C ALA A 325 -4.36 25.16 -0.83
N LEU A 326 -3.73 24.25 -0.09
CA LEU A 326 -3.09 23.06 -0.65
C LEU A 326 -4.13 22.08 -1.21
N GLU A 327 -5.25 21.86 -0.52
CA GLU A 327 -6.37 21.06 -1.05
C GLU A 327 -6.83 21.57 -2.43
N ARG A 328 -6.89 22.89 -2.63
CA ARG A 328 -7.20 23.48 -3.95
C ARG A 328 -6.11 23.24 -5.00
N ILE A 329 -4.82 23.30 -4.61
CA ILE A 329 -3.69 23.02 -5.49
C ILE A 329 -3.75 21.57 -6.00
N TYR A 330 -4.07 20.65 -5.12
CA TYR A 330 -4.24 19.22 -5.48
C TYR A 330 -5.60 18.89 -6.11
N ALA A 331 -6.41 19.90 -6.46
CA ALA A 331 -7.72 19.72 -7.09
C ALA A 331 -8.66 18.76 -6.32
N GLY A 332 -8.54 18.68 -4.98
CA GLY A 332 -9.32 17.77 -4.14
C GLY A 332 -8.79 16.33 -4.07
N GLN A 333 -7.64 16.04 -4.67
CA GLN A 333 -6.95 14.75 -4.51
C GLN A 333 -6.19 14.62 -3.19
N VAL A 334 -6.21 15.68 -2.39
CA VAL A 334 -5.71 15.72 -1.01
C VAL A 334 -6.78 16.40 -0.17
N VAL A 335 -7.15 15.81 0.96
CA VAL A 335 -8.08 16.37 1.95
C VAL A 335 -7.29 16.86 3.14
N SER A 336 -7.58 18.08 3.61
CA SER A 336 -6.79 18.75 4.63
C SER A 336 -6.70 17.98 5.95
N THR A 337 -5.47 17.85 6.48
CA THR A 337 -5.15 17.36 7.83
C THR A 337 -4.04 18.19 8.44
N GLN A 338 -3.81 18.10 9.75
CA GLN A 338 -2.68 18.75 10.45
C GLN A 338 -2.00 17.79 11.45
N GLN A 339 -2.05 16.50 11.18
CA GLN A 339 -1.49 15.46 12.04
C GLN A 339 -0.78 14.38 11.22
N ILE A 340 0.02 13.54 11.88
CA ILE A 340 0.86 12.54 11.24
C ILE A 340 0.03 11.37 10.74
N LEU A 341 -0.84 10.82 11.61
CA LEU A 341 -1.65 9.67 11.23
C LEU A 341 -2.82 10.06 10.32
N PRO A 342 -3.07 9.33 9.23
CA PRO A 342 -4.25 9.52 8.38
C PRO A 342 -5.53 8.99 9.05
N PRO A 343 -6.72 9.45 8.63
CA PRO A 343 -7.99 9.18 9.30
C PRO A 343 -8.39 7.70 9.49
N GLY A 344 -7.98 6.82 8.58
CA GLY A 344 -8.29 5.37 8.65
C GLY A 344 -7.31 4.57 9.50
N MET A 345 -6.15 5.16 9.85
CA MET A 345 -5.12 4.49 10.63
C MET A 345 -5.60 4.16 12.06
N PRO A 346 -5.36 2.94 12.56
CA PRO A 346 -5.54 2.66 13.99
C PRO A 346 -4.78 3.68 14.87
N GLY A 347 -5.41 4.17 15.91
CA GLY A 347 -4.81 5.22 16.78
C GLY A 347 -4.99 6.65 16.26
N TYR A 348 -5.68 6.85 15.12
CA TYR A 348 -6.05 8.20 14.71
C TYR A 348 -7.07 8.81 15.67
N GLU A 349 -6.72 9.96 16.25
CA GLU A 349 -7.65 10.82 16.99
C GLU A 349 -7.49 12.26 16.51
N ARG A 350 -8.56 12.82 15.95
CA ARG A 350 -8.50 14.16 15.34
C ARG A 350 -8.14 15.23 16.36
N PHE A 351 -7.11 16.01 16.08
CA PHE A 351 -6.75 17.23 16.81
C PHE A 351 -6.33 18.35 15.86
N GLN A 352 -6.21 19.57 16.37
CA GLN A 352 -5.72 20.72 15.63
C GLN A 352 -4.88 21.60 16.56
N LEU A 353 -3.55 21.56 16.40
CA LEU A 353 -2.60 22.38 17.19
C LEU A 353 -2.35 23.75 16.55
N TYR A 354 -2.37 23.81 15.23
CA TYR A 354 -1.90 24.96 14.44
C TYR A 354 -2.98 25.48 13.48
N PRO A 355 -4.14 26.00 13.97
CA PRO A 355 -5.11 26.60 13.06
C PRO A 355 -4.45 27.77 12.32
N HIS A 356 -4.68 27.85 11.00
CA HIS A 356 -4.06 28.86 10.15
C HIS A 356 -4.17 30.28 10.73
N ASN A 357 -3.03 30.95 10.91
CA ASN A 357 -2.94 32.29 11.47
C ASN A 357 -1.63 33.00 11.12
N LEU A 358 -1.60 33.70 9.99
CA LEU A 358 -0.44 34.44 9.53
C LEU A 358 0.07 35.49 10.54
N GLY A 359 -0.83 36.16 11.28
CA GLY A 359 -0.45 37.13 12.30
C GLY A 359 0.34 36.52 13.44
N LYS A 360 -0.08 35.34 13.92
CA LYS A 360 0.63 34.55 14.94
C LYS A 360 1.96 34.03 14.41
N ALA A 361 2.00 33.56 13.17
CA ALA A 361 3.21 33.09 12.50
C ALA A 361 4.27 34.21 12.42
N LYS A 362 3.92 35.39 11.92
CA LYS A 362 4.81 36.58 11.86
C LYS A 362 5.39 36.91 13.23
N LYS A 363 4.51 36.97 14.24
CA LYS A 363 4.97 37.26 15.61
C LYS A 363 5.95 36.21 16.14
N LEU A 364 5.74 34.95 15.88
CA LEU A 364 6.67 33.88 16.31
C LEU A 364 8.03 33.98 15.62
N VAL A 365 8.08 34.37 14.33
CA VAL A 365 9.33 34.62 13.60
C VAL A 365 10.04 35.87 14.14
N GLU A 366 9.30 36.95 14.43
CA GLU A 366 9.83 38.16 15.06
C GLU A 366 10.41 37.86 16.46
N ASP A 367 9.68 37.11 17.28
CA ASP A 367 10.11 36.74 18.64
C ASP A 367 11.30 35.76 18.62
N ALA A 368 11.44 34.93 17.58
CA ALA A 368 12.56 34.02 17.38
C ALA A 368 13.82 34.78 16.91
N ASP A 369 13.65 35.80 16.10
CA ASP A 369 14.70 36.62 15.46
C ASP A 369 15.83 35.74 14.85
N PRO A 370 15.51 34.82 13.90
CA PRO A 370 16.51 33.91 13.37
C PRO A 370 17.62 34.69 12.65
N ALA A 371 18.88 34.29 12.95
CA ALA A 371 20.06 34.90 12.34
C ALA A 371 20.16 34.59 10.85
N ASP A 372 19.70 33.43 10.42
CA ASP A 372 19.55 33.02 9.01
C ASP A 372 18.09 33.11 8.60
N ARG A 373 17.81 33.86 7.55
CA ARG A 373 16.48 34.02 6.96
C ARG A 373 16.39 33.45 5.56
N GLN A 374 17.49 32.90 5.03
CA GLN A 374 17.48 32.26 3.73
C GLN A 374 16.98 30.85 3.86
N ILE A 375 15.99 30.48 3.06
CA ILE A 375 15.40 29.13 3.06
C ILE A 375 15.32 28.62 1.63
N THR A 376 15.75 27.39 1.42
CA THR A 376 15.53 26.64 0.18
C THR A 376 14.37 25.67 0.39
N VAL A 377 13.30 25.85 -0.37
CA VAL A 377 12.15 24.93 -0.43
C VAL A 377 12.41 23.89 -1.51
N TRP A 378 12.50 22.63 -1.13
CA TRP A 378 12.81 21.52 -2.02
C TRP A 378 11.55 20.80 -2.45
N THR A 379 11.41 20.55 -3.75
CA THR A 379 10.29 19.79 -4.35
C THR A 379 10.76 19.03 -5.59
N ASP A 380 9.98 18.06 -6.02
CA ASP A 380 10.17 17.42 -7.33
C ASP A 380 9.47 18.20 -8.45
N ASP A 381 9.62 17.71 -9.69
CA ASP A 381 9.10 18.33 -10.91
C ASP A 381 7.67 17.85 -11.29
N GLU A 382 7.01 17.11 -10.39
CA GLU A 382 5.59 16.83 -10.53
C GLU A 382 4.79 18.13 -10.29
N ARG A 383 3.81 18.38 -11.15
CA ARG A 383 3.12 19.66 -11.19
C ARG A 383 2.52 20.10 -9.86
N SER A 384 1.79 19.19 -9.19
CA SER A 384 1.13 19.52 -7.92
C SER A 384 2.13 19.81 -6.80
N GLN A 385 3.26 19.10 -6.79
CA GLN A 385 4.34 19.28 -5.83
C GLN A 385 5.10 20.59 -6.08
N GLU A 386 5.36 20.93 -7.36
CA GLU A 386 5.97 22.22 -7.71
C GLU A 386 5.07 23.39 -7.34
N GLU A 387 3.75 23.28 -7.59
CA GLU A 387 2.76 24.31 -7.20
C GLU A 387 2.67 24.44 -5.66
N ALA A 388 2.69 23.30 -4.91
CA ALA A 388 2.69 23.29 -3.45
C ALA A 388 4.00 23.89 -2.87
N GLY A 389 5.16 23.56 -3.46
CA GLY A 389 6.45 24.14 -3.09
C GLY A 389 6.51 25.65 -3.35
N SER A 390 5.97 26.11 -4.49
CA SER A 390 5.84 27.52 -4.82
C SER A 390 4.96 28.27 -3.80
N TYR A 391 3.81 27.69 -3.45
CA TYR A 391 2.93 28.22 -2.41
C TYR A 391 3.67 28.33 -1.07
N LEU A 392 4.39 27.29 -0.64
CA LEU A 392 5.17 27.33 0.60
C LEU A 392 6.24 28.43 0.58
N ALA A 393 6.96 28.61 -0.54
CA ALA A 393 7.97 29.64 -0.68
C ALA A 393 7.38 31.05 -0.51
N GLU A 394 6.19 31.31 -1.05
CA GLU A 394 5.50 32.59 -0.86
C GLU A 394 5.03 32.79 0.59
N VAL A 395 4.46 31.76 1.21
CA VAL A 395 4.06 31.79 2.63
C VAL A 395 5.25 32.10 3.54
N LEU A 396 6.41 31.50 3.28
CA LEU A 396 7.64 31.76 4.03
C LEU A 396 8.12 33.22 3.87
N LYS A 397 8.01 33.80 2.67
CA LYS A 397 8.31 35.23 2.43
C LYS A 397 7.34 36.14 3.22
N ASP A 398 6.06 35.78 3.22
CA ASP A 398 5.03 36.53 3.95
C ASP A 398 5.29 36.60 5.46
N VAL A 399 5.91 35.58 6.03
CA VAL A 399 6.27 35.57 7.46
C VAL A 399 7.68 36.06 7.78
N GLY A 400 8.44 36.53 6.76
CA GLY A 400 9.68 37.27 6.94
C GLY A 400 10.98 36.52 6.62
N PHE A 401 10.90 35.44 5.85
CA PHE A 401 12.06 34.72 5.32
C PHE A 401 12.38 35.14 3.87
N GLU A 402 13.59 34.78 3.41
CA GLU A 402 14.02 34.89 2.01
C GLU A 402 13.99 33.51 1.38
N ALA A 403 12.79 33.05 0.99
CA ALA A 403 12.59 31.69 0.49
C ALA A 403 12.81 31.58 -1.03
N LYS A 404 13.44 30.50 -1.45
CA LYS A 404 13.65 30.12 -2.86
C LYS A 404 13.16 28.69 -3.09
N LEU A 405 12.48 28.49 -4.22
CA LEU A 405 12.11 27.15 -4.67
C LEU A 405 13.28 26.49 -5.39
N GLN A 406 13.54 25.22 -5.06
CA GLN A 406 14.46 24.34 -5.76
C GLN A 406 13.71 23.10 -6.24
N VAL A 407 13.47 23.03 -7.54
CA VAL A 407 12.84 21.88 -8.20
C VAL A 407 13.90 20.87 -8.62
N VAL A 408 13.67 19.61 -8.36
CA VAL A 408 14.55 18.48 -8.69
C VAL A 408 13.73 17.46 -9.49
N ASN A 409 14.37 16.73 -10.42
CA ASN A 409 13.68 15.67 -11.13
C ASN A 409 13.17 14.59 -10.15
N SER A 410 11.94 14.15 -10.33
CA SER A 410 11.23 13.21 -9.45
C SER A 410 11.99 11.89 -9.23
N ASP A 411 12.67 11.35 -10.27
CA ASP A 411 13.48 10.13 -10.15
C ASP A 411 14.64 10.25 -9.14
N ASN A 412 15.09 11.48 -8.85
CA ASN A 412 16.25 11.73 -7.99
C ASN A 412 15.90 12.43 -6.67
N TYR A 413 14.67 12.91 -6.52
CA TYR A 413 14.29 13.76 -5.39
C TYR A 413 14.54 13.08 -4.04
N PHE A 414 13.94 11.93 -3.78
CA PHE A 414 14.07 11.24 -2.50
C PHE A 414 15.49 10.75 -2.21
N SER A 415 16.24 10.34 -3.24
CA SER A 415 17.64 9.99 -3.06
C SER A 415 18.51 11.19 -2.69
N LEU A 416 18.14 12.40 -3.14
CA LEU A 416 18.82 13.63 -2.78
C LEU A 416 18.47 14.08 -1.36
N VAL A 417 17.19 14.23 -1.02
CA VAL A 417 16.75 14.75 0.28
C VAL A 417 16.97 13.75 1.42
N GLY A 418 16.96 12.45 1.12
CA GLY A 418 17.31 11.38 2.06
C GLY A 418 18.81 11.19 2.30
N ASN A 419 19.69 12.02 1.69
CA ASN A 419 21.14 11.88 1.79
C ASN A 419 21.74 12.94 2.73
N GLN A 420 22.38 12.53 3.83
CA GLN A 420 23.01 13.44 4.78
C GLN A 420 24.19 14.24 4.22
N SER A 421 24.85 13.77 3.18
CA SER A 421 25.96 14.48 2.54
C SER A 421 25.53 15.74 1.79
N THR A 422 24.22 15.89 1.52
CA THR A 422 23.63 17.08 0.93
C THR A 422 23.43 18.11 2.04
N SER A 423 24.40 19.00 2.23
CA SER A 423 24.29 20.14 3.14
C SER A 423 23.33 21.18 2.56
N ASN A 424 22.56 21.86 3.41
CA ASN A 424 21.59 22.92 3.11
C ASN A 424 20.21 22.44 2.65
N LEU A 425 19.75 21.32 3.17
CA LEU A 425 18.37 20.90 3.05
C LEU A 425 17.56 21.53 4.18
N ASP A 426 16.80 22.59 3.88
CA ASP A 426 16.08 23.36 4.90
C ASP A 426 14.68 22.80 5.15
N ILE A 427 13.85 22.81 4.12
CA ILE A 427 12.45 22.39 4.13
C ILE A 427 12.09 21.83 2.77
N GLY A 428 11.21 20.83 2.71
CA GLY A 428 10.78 20.30 1.42
C GLY A 428 9.51 19.48 1.51
N TRP A 429 8.98 19.12 0.35
CA TRP A 429 7.81 18.30 0.19
C TRP A 429 8.11 16.82 0.46
N ALA A 430 7.16 16.10 1.03
CA ALA A 430 7.11 14.65 1.00
C ALA A 430 5.69 14.13 1.24
N SER A 431 5.51 12.85 0.97
CA SER A 431 4.36 12.08 1.38
C SER A 431 4.81 10.73 1.94
N TRP A 432 3.97 10.14 2.76
CA TRP A 432 4.14 8.76 3.22
C TRP A 432 2.84 8.00 3.04
N PHE A 433 2.91 6.86 2.40
CA PHE A 433 1.84 5.89 2.25
C PHE A 433 2.15 4.69 3.14
N GLN A 434 1.13 4.14 3.81
CA GLN A 434 1.37 2.99 4.67
C GLN A 434 1.86 1.76 3.87
N ASP A 435 2.85 1.06 4.43
CA ASP A 435 3.21 -0.29 3.99
C ASP A 435 2.24 -1.33 4.59
N TYR A 436 1.81 -1.08 5.83
CA TYR A 436 0.84 -1.91 6.55
C TYR A 436 0.06 -1.08 7.59
N PRO A 437 -1.21 -1.45 7.90
CA PRO A 437 -2.08 -0.64 8.75
C PRO A 437 -1.71 -0.74 10.24
N HIS A 438 -0.64 -0.05 10.62
CA HIS A 438 -0.16 0.07 11.99
C HIS A 438 0.51 1.43 12.19
N PRO A 439 0.24 2.18 13.26
CA PRO A 439 0.82 3.52 13.46
C PRO A 439 2.34 3.54 13.43
N ASN A 440 2.98 2.45 13.89
CA ASN A 440 4.44 2.33 13.88
C ASN A 440 5.05 2.47 12.48
N ASP A 441 4.29 2.20 11.44
CA ASP A 441 4.69 2.39 10.04
C ASP A 441 4.94 3.86 9.68
N PHE A 442 4.31 4.78 10.41
CA PHE A 442 4.57 6.23 10.32
C PHE A 442 5.65 6.68 11.30
N PHE A 443 5.60 6.21 12.55
CA PHE A 443 6.49 6.74 13.59
C PHE A 443 7.92 6.23 13.50
N GLN A 444 8.11 4.93 13.32
CA GLN A 444 9.45 4.33 13.32
C GLN A 444 10.34 4.89 12.19
N PRO A 445 9.94 4.88 10.90
CA PRO A 445 10.79 5.36 9.83
C PRO A 445 10.98 6.87 9.81
N MET A 446 9.99 7.65 10.30
CA MET A 446 9.94 9.10 10.13
C MET A 446 10.42 9.90 11.34
N PHE A 447 10.35 9.33 12.56
CA PHE A 447 10.59 10.08 13.78
C PHE A 447 11.50 9.37 14.79
N SER A 448 11.92 8.13 14.55
CA SER A 448 12.93 7.48 15.39
C SER A 448 14.32 7.98 15.04
N GLU A 449 15.13 8.27 16.06
CA GLU A 449 16.55 8.60 15.88
C GLU A 449 17.32 7.48 15.17
N GLU A 450 16.96 6.22 15.42
CA GLU A 450 17.57 5.04 14.79
C GLU A 450 17.31 4.96 13.27
N SER A 451 16.30 5.69 12.75
CA SER A 451 15.97 5.76 11.33
C SER A 451 16.71 6.86 10.58
N ILE A 452 17.61 7.59 11.25
CA ILE A 452 18.48 8.60 10.62
C ILE A 452 19.72 7.90 10.06
N PHE A 453 19.67 7.60 8.76
CA PHE A 453 20.78 6.98 8.04
C PHE A 453 21.59 8.01 7.25
N PRO A 454 22.89 7.72 6.96
CA PRO A 454 23.70 8.58 6.10
C PRO A 454 23.14 8.74 4.68
N THR A 455 22.45 7.72 4.17
CA THR A 455 21.81 7.68 2.85
C THR A 455 20.45 7.00 2.94
N ASN A 456 19.51 7.43 2.10
CA ASN A 456 18.15 6.88 2.01
C ASN A 456 17.40 6.89 3.36
N THR A 457 17.57 7.95 4.17
CA THR A 457 16.76 8.11 5.39
C THR A 457 15.37 8.59 5.01
N SER A 458 14.35 7.98 5.61
CA SER A 458 12.97 8.47 5.54
C SER A 458 12.67 9.54 6.59
N ASN A 459 13.47 9.63 7.66
CA ASN A 459 13.41 10.71 8.63
C ASN A 459 14.04 12.00 8.02
N LEU A 460 13.33 12.59 7.04
CA LEU A 460 13.80 13.76 6.29
C LEU A 460 13.94 14.99 7.19
N ALA A 461 13.12 15.11 8.22
CA ALA A 461 13.21 16.17 9.23
C ALA A 461 14.45 16.02 10.12
N ARG A 462 15.15 14.89 10.08
CA ARG A 462 16.27 14.53 10.98
C ARG A 462 15.90 14.72 12.44
N PHE A 463 14.64 14.45 12.74
CA PHE A 463 14.08 14.60 14.07
C PHE A 463 14.66 13.53 15.00
N ALA A 464 15.29 13.96 16.09
CA ALA A 464 15.96 13.11 17.05
C ALA A 464 15.60 13.55 18.47
N ASP A 465 14.52 13.00 19.01
CA ASP A 465 14.13 13.15 20.40
C ASP A 465 14.24 11.79 21.09
N PRO A 466 15.14 11.65 22.09
CA PRO A 466 15.34 10.37 22.78
C PRO A 466 14.10 9.83 23.49
N LYS A 467 13.19 10.70 23.96
CA LYS A 467 11.95 10.27 24.61
C LYS A 467 10.96 9.72 23.61
N VAL A 468 10.79 10.43 22.49
CA VAL A 468 9.95 9.99 21.36
C VAL A 468 10.50 8.67 20.82
N SER A 469 11.81 8.58 20.56
CA SER A 469 12.44 7.35 20.04
C SER A 469 12.25 6.16 20.99
N ALA A 470 12.42 6.37 22.30
CA ALA A 470 12.17 5.34 23.32
C ALA A 470 10.68 4.92 23.35
N LYS A 471 9.75 5.87 23.20
CA LYS A 471 8.31 5.56 23.18
C LYS A 471 7.91 4.80 21.91
N ILE A 472 8.45 5.18 20.76
CA ILE A 472 8.26 4.43 19.51
C ILE A 472 8.74 2.97 19.67
N ALA A 473 9.94 2.76 20.21
CA ALA A 473 10.50 1.44 20.44
C ALA A 473 9.65 0.61 21.42
N GLU A 474 9.18 1.23 22.53
CA GLU A 474 8.29 0.58 23.51
C GLU A 474 6.98 0.11 22.87
N LEU A 475 6.33 0.98 22.06
CA LEU A 475 5.05 0.67 21.42
C LEU A 475 5.20 -0.35 20.31
N ALA A 476 6.32 -0.35 19.58
CA ALA A 476 6.62 -1.31 18.52
C ALA A 476 6.68 -2.77 18.99
N GLU A 477 6.99 -3.01 20.27
CA GLU A 477 7.03 -4.36 20.86
C GLU A 477 5.65 -4.87 21.30
N GLN A 478 4.66 -3.99 21.39
CA GLN A 478 3.33 -4.31 21.94
C GLN A 478 2.33 -4.70 20.85
N PRO A 479 1.47 -5.70 21.10
CA PRO A 479 0.33 -5.96 20.22
C PRO A 479 -0.58 -4.74 20.14
N LEU A 480 -1.08 -4.43 18.95
CA LEU A 480 -1.99 -3.32 18.72
C LEU A 480 -3.35 -3.57 19.38
N THR A 481 -3.53 -2.99 20.54
CA THR A 481 -4.78 -3.01 21.31
C THR A 481 -5.36 -1.60 21.39
N PRO A 482 -6.64 -1.40 21.74
CA PRO A 482 -7.20 -0.05 21.91
C PRO A 482 -6.41 0.84 22.88
N ALA A 483 -5.74 0.26 23.87
CA ALA A 483 -4.88 1.01 24.78
C ALA A 483 -3.59 1.48 24.07
N VAL A 484 -2.97 0.62 23.27
CA VAL A 484 -1.78 0.95 22.47
C VAL A 484 -2.14 1.92 21.33
N GLU A 485 -3.32 1.79 20.72
CA GLU A 485 -3.83 2.77 19.75
C GLU A 485 -3.92 4.18 20.38
N ALA A 486 -4.46 4.28 21.60
CA ALA A 486 -4.55 5.57 22.30
C ALA A 486 -3.16 6.16 22.63
N GLU A 487 -2.18 5.32 22.96
CA GLU A 487 -0.80 5.77 23.17
C GLU A 487 -0.14 6.29 21.89
N TYR A 488 -0.48 5.73 20.71
CA TYR A 488 -0.04 6.27 19.43
C TYR A 488 -0.73 7.59 19.09
N ALA A 489 -2.01 7.78 19.46
CA ALA A 489 -2.70 9.07 19.32
C ALA A 489 -2.03 10.17 20.17
N ASP A 490 -1.65 9.84 21.42
CA ASP A 490 -0.89 10.76 22.28
C ASP A 490 0.49 11.06 21.69
N LEU A 491 1.18 10.05 21.12
CA LEU A 491 2.48 10.22 20.47
C LEU A 491 2.39 11.13 19.23
N ASP A 492 1.34 11.01 18.42
CA ASP A 492 1.09 11.91 17.28
C ASP A 492 1.06 13.36 17.75
N ARG A 493 0.28 13.63 18.79
CA ARG A 493 0.20 14.95 19.41
C ARG A 493 1.56 15.44 19.96
N GLU A 494 2.27 14.58 20.69
CA GLU A 494 3.58 14.92 21.28
C GLU A 494 4.61 15.28 20.21
N VAL A 495 4.68 14.52 19.13
CA VAL A 495 5.58 14.82 18.01
C VAL A 495 5.15 16.11 17.31
N MET A 496 3.85 16.30 17.06
CA MET A 496 3.35 17.52 16.43
C MET A 496 3.51 18.77 17.31
N GLU A 497 3.54 18.67 18.63
CA GLU A 497 3.91 19.78 19.52
C GLU A 497 5.36 20.25 19.32
N GLN A 498 6.24 19.37 18.82
CA GLN A 498 7.62 19.69 18.44
C GLN A 498 7.74 20.15 16.97
N ALA A 499 6.66 20.03 16.20
CA ALA A 499 6.52 20.56 14.85
C ALA A 499 7.66 20.20 13.88
N PRO A 500 8.10 18.94 13.75
CA PRO A 500 9.12 18.57 12.76
C PRO A 500 8.59 18.58 11.33
N TRP A 501 7.27 18.43 11.18
CA TRP A 501 6.52 18.48 9.94
C TRP A 501 5.51 19.61 9.92
N VAL A 502 5.05 19.92 8.72
CA VAL A 502 3.81 20.65 8.45
C VAL A 502 2.90 19.69 7.67
N PRO A 503 2.18 18.79 8.35
CA PRO A 503 1.20 17.94 7.66
C PRO A 503 0.08 18.85 7.11
N TYR A 504 -0.29 18.62 5.85
CA TYR A 504 -1.31 19.46 5.23
C TYR A 504 -2.45 18.67 4.59
N GLY A 505 -2.27 17.37 4.37
CA GLY A 505 -3.35 16.59 3.77
C GLY A 505 -3.16 15.09 3.81
N THR A 506 -4.28 14.41 3.66
CA THR A 506 -4.38 12.97 3.38
C THR A 506 -4.76 12.81 1.92
N GLY A 507 -4.09 11.91 1.19
CA GLY A 507 -4.41 11.64 -0.20
C GLY A 507 -5.81 11.03 -0.38
N THR A 508 -6.36 11.20 -1.57
CA THR A 508 -7.58 10.52 -1.98
C THR A 508 -7.36 9.79 -3.29
N LEU A 509 -7.92 8.59 -3.40
CA LEU A 509 -7.94 7.82 -4.63
C LEU A 509 -9.33 7.88 -5.26
N GLY A 510 -9.39 8.21 -6.55
CA GLY A 510 -10.62 8.20 -7.32
C GLY A 510 -10.80 6.86 -8.03
N THR A 511 -11.80 6.06 -7.67
CA THR A 511 -12.20 4.87 -8.42
C THR A 511 -13.13 5.27 -9.54
N PHE A 512 -12.73 5.06 -10.80
CA PHE A 512 -13.54 5.37 -11.99
C PHE A 512 -13.80 4.13 -12.83
N VAL A 513 -15.08 3.83 -13.05
CA VAL A 513 -15.56 2.63 -13.76
C VAL A 513 -16.50 2.98 -14.91
N SER A 514 -16.63 2.07 -15.87
CA SER A 514 -17.62 2.18 -16.95
C SER A 514 -19.06 2.02 -16.41
N PRO A 515 -20.07 2.49 -17.17
CA PRO A 515 -21.47 2.34 -16.77
C PRO A 515 -21.93 0.88 -16.61
N ALA A 516 -21.16 -0.08 -17.12
CA ALA A 516 -21.47 -1.51 -17.02
C ALA A 516 -21.13 -2.11 -15.64
N ILE A 517 -20.24 -1.47 -14.87
CA ILE A 517 -19.81 -1.95 -13.56
C ILE A 517 -20.70 -1.40 -12.45
N ASP A 518 -21.03 -2.25 -11.49
CA ASP A 518 -21.71 -1.86 -10.26
C ASP A 518 -20.68 -1.27 -9.28
N LEU A 519 -20.55 0.06 -9.26
CA LEU A 519 -19.59 0.77 -8.42
C LEU A 519 -19.80 0.52 -6.93
N ASP A 520 -21.05 0.32 -6.50
CA ASP A 520 -21.39 0.09 -5.07
C ASP A 520 -20.82 -1.23 -4.54
N GLN A 521 -20.48 -2.17 -5.43
CA GLN A 521 -19.86 -3.45 -5.07
C GLN A 521 -18.33 -3.40 -5.08
N VAL A 522 -17.72 -2.41 -5.72
CA VAL A 522 -16.26 -2.31 -5.79
C VAL A 522 -15.71 -1.97 -4.40
N ILE A 523 -14.88 -2.84 -3.86
CA ILE A 523 -14.21 -2.66 -2.57
C ILE A 523 -12.89 -1.93 -2.80
N TYR A 524 -12.64 -0.90 -1.99
CA TYR A 524 -11.34 -0.26 -1.85
C TYR A 524 -10.70 -0.72 -0.53
N ASN A 525 -9.72 -1.62 -0.63
CA ASN A 525 -8.94 -2.05 0.53
C ASN A 525 -7.83 -1.02 0.83
N PRO A 526 -7.65 -0.56 2.08
CA PRO A 526 -6.68 0.48 2.40
C PRO A 526 -5.21 0.12 2.16
N THR A 527 -4.89 -1.18 2.01
CA THR A 527 -3.53 -1.67 1.77
C THR A 527 -3.30 -2.10 0.32
N PHE A 528 -4.36 -2.58 -0.35
CA PHE A 528 -4.25 -3.22 -1.67
C PHE A 528 -5.10 -2.55 -2.76
N ASN A 529 -5.67 -1.38 -2.47
CA ASN A 529 -6.53 -0.62 -3.37
C ASN A 529 -7.78 -1.40 -3.81
N GLN A 530 -8.16 -1.36 -5.08
CA GLN A 530 -9.35 -2.01 -5.57
C GLN A 530 -9.21 -3.53 -5.57
N ASP A 531 -10.09 -4.19 -4.82
CA ASP A 531 -10.19 -5.63 -4.74
C ASP A 531 -10.82 -6.19 -6.03
N LEU A 532 -10.03 -6.93 -6.81
CA LEU A 532 -10.45 -7.49 -8.09
C LEU A 532 -11.62 -8.49 -7.97
N THR A 533 -11.80 -9.09 -6.79
CA THR A 533 -12.91 -10.03 -6.54
C THR A 533 -14.26 -9.34 -6.41
N SER A 534 -14.26 -8.05 -6.15
CA SER A 534 -15.45 -7.24 -5.90
C SER A 534 -16.11 -6.69 -7.16
N PHE A 535 -15.38 -6.65 -8.28
CA PHE A 535 -15.94 -6.15 -9.54
C PHE A 535 -17.06 -7.05 -10.06
N ARG A 536 -18.21 -6.43 -10.35
CA ARG A 536 -19.40 -7.10 -10.86
C ARG A 536 -20.06 -6.25 -11.94
N PHE A 537 -20.57 -6.90 -12.99
CA PHE A 537 -21.40 -6.24 -13.98
C PHE A 537 -22.82 -6.03 -13.44
N LYS A 538 -23.48 -4.92 -13.85
CA LYS A 538 -24.89 -4.60 -13.52
C LYS A 538 -25.85 -5.58 -14.11
#